data_4134ba3a526afb84d7a763ccc12bf8d7
#
_entry.id   4134ba3a526afb84d7a763ccc12bf8d7
#
_cell.length_a   1.000
_cell.length_b   1.000
_cell.length_c   1.000
_cell.angle_alpha   90.00
_cell.angle_beta   90.00
_cell.angle_gamma   90.00
#
_symmetry.space_group_name_H-M   'P 1'
#
loop_
_entity.id
_entity.type
_entity.pdbx_description
1 polymer ?
#
loop_
_entity_poly.entity_id
_entity_poly.type
_entity_poly.pdbx_seq_one_letter_code
_entity_poly.pdbx_strand_id
1 'polypeptide(L)'
;MNDLVRQHTDLDDSDLEWLHLLVSEWQLLSDLSFADLVLWVPTSDGTRYVSVAQMRPNTGPTSYQDDMVGHLVPRGRRPMLDAALDEGRIVREGDPEWREEVPVRVESIPVRRAGRVLGVIARNTNLLTVRTPSRLELTYLQSASDLAQMIAAGSFPFPSEQVDMDASPRVGDGLIRLDADGVVQYASPNALSAYHRLGLAADLVGHHLGSVSAELAPSRTKSHEALVTVAGGKAPRETEIEGNGGVIQLRAIPLSPKGTHNGSLVLLRDVTELRRRERELITKDATIREIHHRVKNNLQTVAALLRLQARRMDSDKGREALEEAVRRVGSIAIVHETLSQNLDECVEFDEIADRVLAMVAEISPGRVTTRRSGRFGILTAEVATPLSMVLTELLQNALEHGFGPGEQGTVEVAAERRGQKLGIAVRDDGRGLPAEFDPQRAGNLGLQIVRTLVVGELGGTFDMVPAEERGTKVVLELPLEG
;
A
#
# COMPACT_ATOMS: atom_id res chain seq x y z
N MET A 1 -12.37 21.42 -1.70
CA MET A 1 -13.60 21.69 -0.91
C MET A 1 -13.29 22.54 0.33
N ASN A 2 -12.36 22.14 1.21
CA ASN A 2 -12.04 22.83 2.49
C ASN A 2 -11.82 24.34 2.33
N ASP A 3 -10.98 24.74 1.41
CA ASP A 3 -10.63 26.15 1.22
C ASP A 3 -11.84 26.98 0.77
N LEU A 4 -12.68 26.44 -0.13
CA LEU A 4 -13.88 27.10 -0.61
C LEU A 4 -14.94 27.27 0.49
N VAL A 5 -15.13 26.23 1.30
CA VAL A 5 -16.09 26.29 2.44
C VAL A 5 -15.60 27.31 3.47
N ARG A 6 -14.35 27.24 3.90
CA ARG A 6 -13.78 28.20 4.88
C ARG A 6 -13.75 29.64 4.40
N GLN A 7 -13.52 29.84 3.10
CA GLN A 7 -13.45 31.18 2.51
C GLN A 7 -14.81 31.84 2.33
N HIS A 8 -15.86 31.06 2.05
CA HIS A 8 -17.13 31.61 1.58
C HIS A 8 -18.31 31.35 2.52
N THR A 9 -18.18 30.48 3.53
CA THR A 9 -19.32 30.03 4.35
C THR A 9 -19.03 30.12 5.85
N ASP A 10 -20.09 30.01 6.68
CA ASP A 10 -20.02 29.97 8.15
C ASP A 10 -20.13 28.56 8.70
N LEU A 11 -19.86 27.53 7.88
CA LEU A 11 -19.89 26.13 8.32
C LEU A 11 -18.68 25.84 9.21
N ASP A 12 -18.94 25.14 10.32
CA ASP A 12 -17.89 24.71 11.25
C ASP A 12 -17.16 23.44 10.76
N ASP A 13 -16.06 23.08 11.46
CA ASP A 13 -15.26 21.91 11.09
C ASP A 13 -16.09 20.62 11.14
N SER A 14 -17.08 20.50 12.03
CA SER A 14 -17.93 19.33 12.12
C SER A 14 -18.96 19.23 10.99
N ASP A 15 -19.43 20.36 10.47
CA ASP A 15 -20.26 20.43 9.26
C ASP A 15 -19.41 20.04 8.04
N LEU A 16 -18.17 20.49 8.00
CA LEU A 16 -17.23 20.17 6.92
C LEU A 16 -16.90 18.66 6.89
N GLU A 17 -16.67 18.06 8.04
CA GLU A 17 -16.49 16.59 8.15
C GLU A 17 -17.71 15.82 7.63
N TRP A 18 -18.92 16.29 7.94
CA TRP A 18 -20.16 15.69 7.43
C TRP A 18 -20.27 15.82 5.91
N LEU A 19 -19.92 16.98 5.35
CA LEU A 19 -19.92 17.17 3.90
C LEU A 19 -18.84 16.31 3.21
N HIS A 20 -17.67 16.10 3.83
CA HIS A 20 -16.67 15.18 3.33
C HIS A 20 -17.17 13.74 3.29
N LEU A 21 -17.79 13.30 4.36
CA LEU A 21 -18.38 11.96 4.45
C LEU A 21 -19.49 11.80 3.40
N LEU A 22 -20.32 12.83 3.16
CA LEU A 22 -21.33 12.82 2.12
C LEU A 22 -20.71 12.74 0.71
N VAL A 23 -19.70 13.55 0.44
CA VAL A 23 -19.03 13.57 -0.88
C VAL A 23 -18.29 12.28 -1.16
N SER A 24 -17.74 11.60 -0.16
CA SER A 24 -17.15 10.28 -0.34
C SER A 24 -18.15 9.22 -0.84
N GLU A 25 -19.44 9.37 -0.51
CA GLU A 25 -20.52 8.49 -0.97
C GLU A 25 -21.17 8.93 -2.30
N TRP A 26 -20.71 9.99 -2.89
CA TRP A 26 -21.41 10.62 -4.04
C TRP A 26 -21.36 9.81 -5.31
N GLN A 27 -20.31 9.01 -5.53
CA GLN A 27 -20.25 8.12 -6.69
C GLN A 27 -21.44 7.14 -6.70
N LEU A 28 -21.82 6.63 -5.52
CA LEU A 28 -23.00 5.79 -5.35
C LEU A 28 -24.28 6.49 -5.83
N LEU A 29 -24.55 7.71 -5.33
CA LEU A 29 -25.76 8.44 -5.69
C LEU A 29 -25.77 8.88 -7.14
N SER A 30 -24.62 9.30 -7.67
CA SER A 30 -24.45 9.71 -9.07
C SER A 30 -24.71 8.52 -10.01
N ASP A 31 -24.09 7.37 -9.77
CA ASP A 31 -24.23 6.18 -10.58
C ASP A 31 -25.65 5.58 -10.55
N LEU A 32 -26.29 5.56 -9.38
CA LEU A 32 -27.67 5.10 -9.24
C LEU A 32 -28.68 6.03 -9.89
N SER A 33 -28.39 7.32 -10.01
CA SER A 33 -29.31 8.30 -10.62
C SER A 33 -29.00 8.62 -12.07
N PHE A 34 -27.90 8.10 -12.64
CA PHE A 34 -27.43 8.44 -13.99
C PHE A 34 -27.30 9.96 -14.17
N ALA A 35 -26.83 10.67 -13.14
CA ALA A 35 -26.93 12.11 -13.07
C ALA A 35 -25.65 12.73 -12.48
N ASP A 36 -25.30 13.92 -12.98
CA ASP A 36 -24.30 14.77 -12.36
C ASP A 36 -24.82 15.36 -11.05
N LEU A 37 -23.94 15.39 -10.05
CA LEU A 37 -24.23 16.02 -8.76
C LEU A 37 -23.34 17.25 -8.57
N VAL A 38 -23.92 18.35 -8.12
CA VAL A 38 -23.18 19.56 -7.73
C VAL A 38 -23.66 20.01 -6.36
N LEU A 39 -22.76 20.19 -5.39
CA LEU A 39 -23.07 20.68 -4.05
C LEU A 39 -22.96 22.20 -4.02
N TRP A 40 -24.06 22.85 -3.73
CA TRP A 40 -24.17 24.27 -3.53
C TRP A 40 -24.33 24.59 -2.05
N VAL A 41 -23.44 25.43 -1.51
CA VAL A 41 -23.49 25.86 -0.12
C VAL A 41 -23.76 27.37 -0.10
N PRO A 42 -24.68 27.88 0.76
CA PRO A 42 -24.94 29.30 0.86
C PRO A 42 -23.68 30.01 1.43
N THR A 43 -23.38 31.20 0.87
CA THR A 43 -22.32 32.06 1.41
C THR A 43 -22.72 32.66 2.77
N SER A 44 -21.73 33.08 3.58
CA SER A 44 -21.92 33.67 4.91
C SER A 44 -22.85 34.89 4.92
N ASP A 45 -22.84 35.67 3.85
CA ASP A 45 -23.74 36.83 3.68
C ASP A 45 -25.16 36.42 3.22
N GLY A 46 -25.38 35.16 2.93
CA GLY A 46 -26.68 34.61 2.49
C GLY A 46 -27.13 35.08 1.10
N THR A 47 -26.28 35.83 0.35
CA THR A 47 -26.67 36.43 -0.93
C THR A 47 -26.39 35.55 -2.14
N ARG A 48 -25.51 34.56 -2.01
CA ARG A 48 -25.04 33.67 -3.10
C ARG A 48 -24.93 32.24 -2.64
N TYR A 49 -24.68 31.38 -3.61
CA TYR A 49 -24.22 30.00 -3.40
C TYR A 49 -22.83 29.83 -3.99
N VAL A 50 -22.00 29.04 -3.36
CA VAL A 50 -20.74 28.54 -3.89
C VAL A 50 -20.86 27.05 -4.16
N SER A 51 -20.42 26.58 -5.35
CA SER A 51 -20.29 25.16 -5.63
C SER A 51 -19.01 24.62 -5.04
N VAL A 52 -19.09 23.64 -4.14
CA VAL A 52 -17.94 23.13 -3.39
C VAL A 52 -17.52 21.72 -3.78
N ALA A 53 -18.37 20.98 -4.49
CA ALA A 53 -18.06 19.65 -5.02
C ALA A 53 -18.90 19.36 -6.27
N GLN A 54 -18.35 18.52 -7.14
CA GLN A 54 -19.02 17.97 -8.32
C GLN A 54 -18.68 16.49 -8.49
N MET A 55 -19.66 15.68 -8.95
CA MET A 55 -19.47 14.29 -9.30
C MET A 55 -20.18 13.98 -10.61
N ARG A 56 -19.54 13.22 -11.47
CA ARG A 56 -20.09 12.74 -12.74
C ARG A 56 -20.42 11.25 -12.65
N PRO A 57 -21.52 10.79 -13.27
CA PRO A 57 -21.86 9.37 -13.26
C PRO A 57 -20.91 8.56 -14.16
N ASN A 58 -20.57 7.34 -13.74
CA ASN A 58 -19.93 6.36 -14.62
C ASN A 58 -20.96 5.57 -15.42
N THR A 59 -22.23 5.64 -15.05
CA THR A 59 -23.32 4.83 -15.60
C THR A 59 -24.15 5.54 -16.67
N GLY A 60 -23.92 6.85 -16.86
CA GLY A 60 -24.69 7.68 -17.79
C GLY A 60 -23.91 8.84 -18.37
N PRO A 61 -24.47 9.54 -19.37
CA PRO A 61 -23.85 10.72 -19.96
C PRO A 61 -23.86 11.91 -18.99
N THR A 62 -22.79 12.69 -18.97
CA THR A 62 -22.70 13.93 -18.20
C THR A 62 -23.57 15.04 -18.79
N SER A 63 -24.06 15.92 -17.93
CA SER A 63 -24.78 17.16 -18.28
C SER A 63 -23.89 18.40 -18.22
N TYR A 64 -22.63 18.24 -17.78
CA TYR A 64 -21.65 19.32 -17.65
C TYR A 64 -20.37 18.98 -18.38
N GLN A 65 -19.95 19.87 -19.29
CA GLN A 65 -18.65 19.77 -19.95
C GLN A 65 -17.54 20.33 -19.05
N ASP A 66 -17.83 21.45 -18.38
CA ASP A 66 -16.89 22.17 -17.52
C ASP A 66 -16.95 21.73 -16.04
N ASP A 67 -15.91 22.05 -15.29
CA ASP A 67 -15.89 21.91 -13.84
C ASP A 67 -16.65 23.08 -13.18
N MET A 68 -17.62 22.72 -12.35
CA MET A 68 -18.46 23.70 -11.64
C MET A 68 -17.91 24.12 -10.29
N VAL A 69 -16.86 23.47 -9.77
CA VAL A 69 -16.31 23.75 -8.45
C VAL A 69 -15.75 25.19 -8.38
N GLY A 70 -16.13 25.92 -7.35
CA GLY A 70 -15.73 27.33 -7.14
C GLY A 70 -16.65 28.37 -7.80
N HIS A 71 -17.66 27.94 -8.58
CA HIS A 71 -18.59 28.90 -9.19
C HIS A 71 -19.49 29.54 -8.12
N LEU A 72 -19.70 30.85 -8.26
CA LEU A 72 -20.60 31.63 -7.40
C LEU A 72 -21.87 32.00 -8.17
N VAL A 73 -23.03 31.71 -7.60
CA VAL A 73 -24.33 32.00 -8.21
C VAL A 73 -25.17 32.81 -7.23
N PRO A 74 -25.74 34.02 -7.64
CA PRO A 74 -26.64 34.79 -6.80
C PRO A 74 -27.93 34.03 -6.45
N ARG A 75 -28.46 34.21 -5.24
CA ARG A 75 -29.83 33.78 -4.89
C ARG A 75 -30.83 34.41 -5.82
N GLY A 76 -31.93 33.71 -6.07
CA GLY A 76 -32.96 34.11 -7.05
C GLY A 76 -32.66 33.68 -8.49
N ARG A 77 -31.42 33.36 -8.84
CA ARG A 77 -31.07 32.86 -10.18
C ARG A 77 -31.43 31.39 -10.40
N ARG A 78 -31.53 30.62 -9.29
CA ARG A 78 -31.88 29.19 -9.33
C ARG A 78 -33.01 28.91 -8.32
N PRO A 79 -34.28 29.17 -8.68
CA PRO A 79 -35.42 29.08 -7.75
C PRO A 79 -35.55 27.73 -7.06
N MET A 80 -35.16 26.62 -7.72
CA MET A 80 -35.22 25.28 -7.13
C MET A 80 -34.18 25.09 -6.00
N LEU A 81 -32.99 25.72 -6.10
CA LEU A 81 -32.02 25.70 -5.01
C LEU A 81 -32.53 26.52 -3.83
N ASP A 82 -33.10 27.70 -4.12
CA ASP A 82 -33.66 28.58 -3.08
C ASP A 82 -34.78 27.86 -2.33
N ALA A 83 -35.74 27.28 -3.04
CA ALA A 83 -36.86 26.53 -2.43
C ALA A 83 -36.37 25.33 -1.60
N ALA A 84 -35.37 24.57 -2.12
CA ALA A 84 -34.82 23.42 -1.39
C ALA A 84 -34.11 23.83 -0.10
N LEU A 85 -33.37 24.97 -0.13
CA LEU A 85 -32.69 25.51 1.05
C LEU A 85 -33.69 26.04 2.09
N ASP A 86 -34.67 26.87 1.66
CA ASP A 86 -35.58 27.58 2.54
C ASP A 86 -36.67 26.68 3.12
N GLU A 87 -37.23 25.78 2.31
CA GLU A 87 -38.29 24.85 2.74
C GLU A 87 -37.74 23.53 3.32
N GLY A 88 -36.47 23.24 3.09
CA GLY A 88 -35.82 22.01 3.58
C GLY A 88 -36.43 20.73 3.03
N ARG A 89 -37.02 20.77 1.83
CA ARG A 89 -37.60 19.63 1.11
C ARG A 89 -36.96 19.42 -0.26
N ILE A 90 -37.08 18.22 -0.78
CA ILE A 90 -36.66 17.93 -2.14
C ILE A 90 -37.57 18.63 -3.14
N VAL A 91 -36.99 19.37 -4.06
CA VAL A 91 -37.72 20.09 -5.12
C VAL A 91 -37.46 19.42 -6.47
N ARG A 92 -38.55 18.99 -7.14
CA ARG A 92 -38.51 18.24 -8.41
C ARG A 92 -39.29 18.91 -9.54
N GLU A 93 -39.76 20.10 -9.29
CA GLU A 93 -40.71 20.80 -10.16
C GLU A 93 -39.94 21.62 -11.22
N GLY A 94 -40.47 21.62 -12.44
CA GLY A 94 -40.00 22.47 -13.51
C GLY A 94 -39.87 21.74 -14.86
N ASP A 95 -39.98 22.51 -15.91
CA ASP A 95 -39.62 22.06 -17.25
C ASP A 95 -38.11 21.77 -17.31
N PRO A 96 -37.65 20.85 -18.21
CA PRO A 96 -36.22 20.63 -18.40
C PRO A 96 -35.48 21.91 -18.73
N GLU A 97 -34.39 22.16 -18.06
CA GLU A 97 -33.48 23.26 -18.39
C GLU A 97 -32.66 22.87 -19.64
N TRP A 98 -32.62 23.77 -20.63
CA TRP A 98 -31.73 23.57 -21.77
C TRP A 98 -30.35 24.13 -21.45
N ARG A 99 -29.36 23.25 -21.49
CA ARG A 99 -27.94 23.64 -21.37
C ARG A 99 -27.26 23.32 -22.69
N GLU A 100 -26.87 24.38 -23.39
CA GLU A 100 -26.40 24.27 -24.76
C GLU A 100 -27.49 23.57 -25.62
N GLU A 101 -27.28 22.35 -26.04
CA GLU A 101 -28.27 21.55 -26.83
C GLU A 101 -28.83 20.38 -26.01
N VAL A 102 -28.52 20.29 -24.71
CA VAL A 102 -28.90 19.16 -23.86
C VAL A 102 -30.07 19.53 -22.95
N PRO A 103 -31.21 18.83 -23.02
CA PRO A 103 -32.27 18.97 -22.04
C PRO A 103 -31.88 18.27 -20.74
N VAL A 104 -31.87 19.02 -19.65
CA VAL A 104 -31.47 18.53 -18.34
C VAL A 104 -32.60 18.67 -17.36
N ARG A 105 -32.93 17.57 -16.66
CA ARG A 105 -33.84 17.61 -15.53
C ARG A 105 -33.05 17.87 -14.25
N VAL A 106 -33.40 18.93 -13.57
CA VAL A 106 -32.78 19.31 -12.29
C VAL A 106 -33.66 18.86 -11.13
N GLU A 107 -33.06 18.32 -10.09
CA GLU A 107 -33.68 18.06 -8.80
C GLU A 107 -32.77 18.63 -7.72
N SER A 108 -33.37 19.38 -6.79
CA SER A 108 -32.63 20.00 -5.68
C SER A 108 -32.92 19.26 -4.38
N ILE A 109 -31.86 18.69 -3.77
CA ILE A 109 -31.92 17.84 -2.58
C ILE A 109 -31.22 18.60 -1.43
N PRO A 110 -31.94 19.01 -0.37
CA PRO A 110 -31.32 19.68 0.78
C PRO A 110 -30.42 18.70 1.53
N VAL A 111 -29.22 19.13 1.88
CA VAL A 111 -28.29 18.39 2.73
C VAL A 111 -28.51 18.80 4.17
N ARG A 112 -29.07 17.89 4.97
CA ARG A 112 -29.41 18.17 6.37
C ARG A 112 -28.48 17.49 7.35
N ARG A 113 -28.13 18.22 8.41
CA ARG A 113 -27.40 17.70 9.57
C ARG A 113 -27.94 18.33 10.85
N ALA A 114 -28.18 17.54 11.87
CA ALA A 114 -28.72 18.01 13.17
C ALA A 114 -29.90 19.01 13.04
N GLY A 115 -30.83 18.75 12.11
CA GLY A 115 -31.99 19.61 11.85
C GLY A 115 -31.74 20.83 10.97
N ARG A 116 -30.49 21.22 10.70
CA ARG A 116 -30.09 22.37 9.86
C ARG A 116 -29.80 21.93 8.44
N VAL A 117 -30.15 22.72 7.44
CA VAL A 117 -29.77 22.54 6.04
C VAL A 117 -28.42 23.20 5.83
N LEU A 118 -27.40 22.42 5.47
CA LEU A 118 -26.02 22.93 5.24
C LEU A 118 -25.82 23.43 3.81
N GLY A 119 -26.54 22.84 2.86
CA GLY A 119 -26.42 23.12 1.44
C GLY A 119 -27.44 22.33 0.63
N VAL A 120 -27.34 22.39 -0.69
CA VAL A 120 -28.26 21.72 -1.61
C VAL A 120 -27.49 20.98 -2.69
N ILE A 121 -27.78 19.70 -2.90
CA ILE A 121 -27.30 18.94 -4.05
C ILE A 121 -28.21 19.23 -5.21
N ALA A 122 -27.67 19.76 -6.31
CA ALA A 122 -28.32 19.77 -7.61
C ALA A 122 -28.01 18.48 -8.33
N ARG A 123 -29.00 17.60 -8.50
CA ARG A 123 -28.95 16.38 -9.29
C ARG A 123 -29.43 16.68 -10.71
N ASN A 124 -28.53 16.54 -11.69
CA ASN A 124 -28.76 16.98 -13.08
C ASN A 124 -28.76 15.74 -13.99
N THR A 125 -29.94 15.35 -14.46
CA THR A 125 -30.13 14.18 -15.33
C THR A 125 -30.16 14.62 -16.77
N ASN A 126 -29.30 14.07 -17.61
CA ASN A 126 -29.30 14.28 -19.05
C ASN A 126 -30.48 13.52 -19.69
N LEU A 127 -31.32 14.22 -20.46
CA LEU A 127 -32.51 13.66 -21.06
C LEU A 127 -32.35 13.34 -22.57
N LEU A 128 -31.18 13.50 -23.16
CA LEU A 128 -30.96 13.22 -24.60
C LEU A 128 -31.26 11.78 -24.97
N THR A 129 -31.11 10.83 -24.06
CA THR A 129 -31.28 9.39 -24.31
C THR A 129 -32.50 8.79 -23.62
N VAL A 130 -33.58 9.57 -23.47
CA VAL A 130 -34.81 9.10 -22.80
C VAL A 130 -35.41 7.93 -23.60
N ARG A 131 -35.39 6.76 -23.00
CA ARG A 131 -36.03 5.51 -23.43
C ARG A 131 -36.85 4.94 -22.28
N THR A 132 -37.68 3.95 -22.57
CA THR A 132 -38.36 3.21 -21.50
C THR A 132 -37.29 2.56 -20.61
N PRO A 133 -37.24 2.89 -19.28
CA PRO A 133 -36.20 2.37 -18.40
C PRO A 133 -36.37 0.86 -18.22
N SER A 134 -35.25 0.15 -18.21
CA SER A 134 -35.16 -1.26 -17.87
C SER A 134 -35.47 -1.50 -16.40
N ARG A 135 -35.69 -2.76 -16.00
CA ARG A 135 -35.89 -3.13 -14.58
C ARG A 135 -34.67 -2.74 -13.71
N LEU A 136 -33.46 -2.83 -14.25
CA LEU A 136 -32.24 -2.36 -13.62
C LEU A 136 -32.29 -0.85 -13.35
N GLU A 137 -32.57 -0.06 -14.39
CA GLU A 137 -32.63 1.39 -14.28
C GLU A 137 -33.73 1.85 -13.31
N LEU A 138 -34.87 1.20 -13.29
CA LEU A 138 -35.94 1.49 -12.31
C LEU A 138 -35.50 1.22 -10.89
N THR A 139 -34.80 0.08 -10.64
CA THR A 139 -34.28 -0.26 -9.32
C THR A 139 -33.21 0.75 -8.85
N TYR A 140 -32.34 1.19 -9.76
CA TYR A 140 -31.32 2.19 -9.50
C TYR A 140 -31.96 3.54 -9.14
N LEU A 141 -32.86 4.04 -9.96
CA LEU A 141 -33.56 5.32 -9.70
C LEU A 141 -34.37 5.31 -8.41
N GLN A 142 -35.01 4.18 -8.06
CA GLN A 142 -35.71 4.05 -6.79
C GLN A 142 -34.73 4.10 -5.62
N SER A 143 -33.61 3.38 -5.70
CA SER A 143 -32.57 3.39 -4.66
C SER A 143 -31.95 4.78 -4.51
N ALA A 144 -31.70 5.49 -5.60
CA ALA A 144 -31.26 6.88 -5.59
C ALA A 144 -32.28 7.82 -4.93
N SER A 145 -33.57 7.59 -5.16
CA SER A 145 -34.64 8.38 -4.52
C SER A 145 -34.70 8.14 -3.01
N ASP A 146 -34.54 6.89 -2.56
CA ASP A 146 -34.50 6.54 -1.13
C ASP A 146 -33.31 7.22 -0.45
N LEU A 147 -32.11 7.17 -1.05
CA LEU A 147 -30.91 7.84 -0.53
C LEU A 147 -31.07 9.36 -0.50
N ALA A 148 -31.66 9.96 -1.54
CA ALA A 148 -31.94 11.39 -1.58
C ALA A 148 -32.88 11.82 -0.43
N GLN A 149 -33.90 11.02 -0.13
CA GLN A 149 -34.79 11.29 1.02
C GLN A 149 -34.03 11.16 2.36
N MET A 150 -33.09 10.20 2.49
CA MET A 150 -32.28 10.05 3.68
C MET A 150 -31.30 11.22 3.86
N ILE A 151 -30.71 11.73 2.77
CA ILE A 151 -29.88 12.96 2.80
C ILE A 151 -30.70 14.16 3.27
N ALA A 152 -31.90 14.34 2.70
CA ALA A 152 -32.81 15.41 3.07
C ALA A 152 -33.32 15.30 4.53
N ALA A 153 -33.39 14.08 5.06
CA ALA A 153 -33.74 13.82 6.47
C ALA A 153 -32.54 13.92 7.42
N GLY A 154 -31.30 13.93 6.92
CA GLY A 154 -30.06 13.93 7.72
C GLY A 154 -29.70 12.57 8.30
N SER A 155 -30.21 11.46 7.72
CA SER A 155 -29.93 10.08 8.14
C SER A 155 -28.91 9.36 7.26
N PHE A 156 -28.38 10.04 6.23
CA PHE A 156 -27.30 9.59 5.39
C PHE A 156 -26.35 10.79 5.10
N PRO A 157 -25.03 10.59 5.09
CA PRO A 157 -24.28 9.34 5.17
C PRO A 157 -24.25 8.72 6.56
N PHE A 158 -23.83 7.45 6.65
CA PHE A 158 -23.63 6.81 7.94
C PHE A 158 -22.25 7.17 8.48
N PRO A 159 -22.10 7.51 9.79
CA PRO A 159 -20.82 7.59 10.43
C PRO A 159 -20.15 6.20 10.38
N SER A 160 -19.15 6.01 9.56
CA SER A 160 -18.39 4.77 9.50
C SER A 160 -16.96 4.99 10.01
N GLU A 161 -16.40 4.00 10.71
CA GLU A 161 -14.96 3.88 10.84
C GLU A 161 -14.37 3.81 9.43
N GLN A 162 -13.21 4.44 9.22
CA GLN A 162 -12.55 4.67 7.94
C GLN A 162 -12.69 3.49 6.96
N VAL A 163 -13.65 3.60 6.04
CA VAL A 163 -13.77 2.68 4.90
C VAL A 163 -12.81 3.18 3.82
N ASP A 164 -11.94 2.31 3.36
CA ASP A 164 -11.13 2.60 2.18
C ASP A 164 -12.06 2.65 0.95
N MET A 165 -12.46 3.86 0.57
CA MET A 165 -13.42 4.10 -0.49
C MET A 165 -12.92 3.65 -1.87
N ASP A 166 -11.59 3.56 -2.06
CA ASP A 166 -11.00 3.09 -3.32
C ASP A 166 -11.13 1.57 -3.47
N ALA A 167 -11.13 0.84 -2.35
CA ALA A 167 -11.31 -0.61 -2.31
C ALA A 167 -12.77 -1.05 -2.21
N SER A 168 -13.70 -0.15 -1.84
CA SER A 168 -15.11 -0.46 -1.59
C SER A 168 -15.87 -0.82 -2.87
N PRO A 169 -16.84 -1.77 -2.83
CA PRO A 169 -17.66 -2.13 -3.99
C PRO A 169 -18.45 -0.96 -4.56
N ARG A 170 -18.49 -0.86 -5.88
CA ARG A 170 -19.23 0.17 -6.64
C ARG A 170 -20.51 -0.40 -7.26
N VAL A 171 -21.42 0.49 -7.67
CA VAL A 171 -22.69 0.12 -8.34
C VAL A 171 -22.48 -0.79 -9.55
N GLY A 172 -21.47 -0.49 -10.37
CA GLY A 172 -21.13 -1.26 -11.56
C GLY A 172 -20.53 -2.65 -11.31
N ASP A 173 -19.92 -2.86 -10.13
CA ASP A 173 -19.32 -4.16 -9.77
C ASP A 173 -20.41 -5.21 -9.49
N GLY A 174 -21.50 -4.83 -8.86
CA GLY A 174 -22.66 -5.65 -8.59
C GLY A 174 -23.58 -5.01 -7.56
N LEU A 175 -24.89 -5.17 -7.75
CA LEU A 175 -25.91 -4.58 -6.92
C LEU A 175 -27.03 -5.57 -6.62
N ILE A 176 -27.44 -5.64 -5.37
CA ILE A 176 -28.60 -6.37 -4.88
C ILE A 176 -29.50 -5.41 -4.12
N ARG A 177 -30.80 -5.44 -4.39
CA ARG A 177 -31.84 -4.75 -3.63
C ARG A 177 -32.55 -5.76 -2.74
N LEU A 178 -32.61 -5.48 -1.45
CA LEU A 178 -33.34 -6.26 -0.46
C LEU A 178 -34.59 -5.52 0.01
N ASP A 179 -35.61 -6.27 0.40
CA ASP A 179 -36.73 -5.73 1.18
C ASP A 179 -36.37 -5.61 2.67
N ALA A 180 -37.37 -5.21 3.48
CA ALA A 180 -37.22 -4.98 4.93
C ALA A 180 -36.85 -6.28 5.69
N ASP A 181 -37.23 -7.44 5.15
CA ASP A 181 -36.94 -8.75 5.72
C ASP A 181 -35.60 -9.37 5.24
N GLY A 182 -34.89 -8.68 4.35
CA GLY A 182 -33.61 -9.17 3.80
C GLY A 182 -33.77 -10.15 2.63
N VAL A 183 -34.97 -10.20 2.02
CA VAL A 183 -35.23 -11.03 0.83
C VAL A 183 -34.84 -10.25 -0.42
N VAL A 184 -34.15 -10.92 -1.34
CA VAL A 184 -33.66 -10.34 -2.58
C VAL A 184 -34.82 -10.03 -3.54
N GLN A 185 -35.05 -8.75 -3.81
CA GLN A 185 -36.03 -8.27 -4.77
C GLN A 185 -35.46 -8.11 -6.17
N TYR A 186 -34.19 -7.77 -6.23
CA TYR A 186 -33.45 -7.59 -7.47
C TYR A 186 -31.96 -7.89 -7.26
N ALA A 187 -31.34 -8.53 -8.23
CA ALA A 187 -29.89 -8.70 -8.32
C ALA A 187 -29.43 -8.36 -9.74
N SER A 188 -28.37 -7.58 -9.85
CA SER A 188 -27.76 -7.26 -11.14
C SER A 188 -27.07 -8.48 -11.75
N PRO A 189 -26.84 -8.54 -13.08
CA PRO A 189 -26.15 -9.67 -13.71
C PRO A 189 -24.76 -9.95 -13.10
N ASN A 190 -24.01 -8.91 -12.73
CA ASN A 190 -22.72 -9.06 -12.10
C ASN A 190 -22.85 -9.67 -10.69
N ALA A 191 -23.88 -9.29 -9.95
CA ALA A 191 -24.17 -9.85 -8.62
C ALA A 191 -24.52 -11.36 -8.72
N LEU A 192 -25.37 -11.73 -9.68
CA LEU A 192 -25.69 -13.13 -9.93
C LEU A 192 -24.44 -13.94 -10.31
N SER A 193 -23.62 -13.40 -11.22
CA SER A 193 -22.37 -14.05 -11.64
C SER A 193 -21.40 -14.26 -10.50
N ALA A 194 -21.29 -13.32 -9.57
CA ALA A 194 -20.44 -13.44 -8.38
C ALA A 194 -20.95 -14.53 -7.43
N TYR A 195 -22.24 -14.59 -7.16
CA TYR A 195 -22.82 -15.65 -6.32
C TYR A 195 -22.74 -17.04 -6.96
N HIS A 196 -22.89 -17.13 -8.30
CA HIS A 196 -22.66 -18.40 -9.02
C HIS A 196 -21.22 -18.89 -8.86
N ARG A 197 -20.23 -18.01 -8.86
CA ARG A 197 -18.82 -18.39 -8.59
C ARG A 197 -18.60 -18.88 -7.17
N LEU A 198 -19.35 -18.36 -6.19
CA LEU A 198 -19.34 -18.90 -4.82
C LEU A 198 -19.97 -20.28 -4.71
N GLY A 199 -20.64 -20.78 -5.77
CA GLY A 199 -21.27 -22.10 -5.80
C GLY A 199 -22.79 -22.07 -5.72
N LEU A 200 -23.44 -20.91 -5.80
CA LEU A 200 -24.92 -20.84 -5.87
C LEU A 200 -25.40 -21.43 -7.18
N ALA A 201 -26.21 -22.49 -7.11
CA ALA A 201 -26.80 -23.12 -8.29
C ALA A 201 -28.25 -22.61 -8.57
N ALA A 202 -28.91 -22.03 -7.56
CA ALA A 202 -30.28 -21.56 -7.61
C ALA A 202 -30.38 -20.08 -7.99
N ASP A 203 -31.59 -19.57 -8.27
CA ASP A 203 -31.84 -18.14 -8.40
C ASP A 203 -31.66 -17.46 -7.04
N LEU A 204 -31.09 -16.26 -7.05
CA LEU A 204 -30.90 -15.45 -5.84
C LEU A 204 -32.17 -14.68 -5.46
N VAL A 205 -32.98 -14.30 -6.45
CA VAL A 205 -34.19 -13.51 -6.26
C VAL A 205 -35.25 -14.31 -5.50
N GLY A 206 -35.88 -13.70 -4.51
CA GLY A 206 -36.88 -14.33 -3.64
C GLY A 206 -36.31 -15.10 -2.45
N HIS A 207 -34.99 -15.19 -2.32
CA HIS A 207 -34.33 -15.84 -1.18
C HIS A 207 -33.78 -14.80 -0.20
N HIS A 208 -33.65 -15.19 1.07
CA HIS A 208 -33.04 -14.35 2.10
C HIS A 208 -31.52 -14.32 1.91
N LEU A 209 -30.94 -13.17 1.58
CA LEU A 209 -29.54 -13.04 1.19
C LEU A 209 -28.59 -13.54 2.28
N GLY A 210 -28.87 -13.21 3.54
CA GLY A 210 -28.06 -13.64 4.67
C GLY A 210 -27.97 -15.18 4.81
N SER A 211 -29.09 -15.88 4.59
CA SER A 211 -29.15 -17.35 4.65
C SER A 211 -28.35 -17.98 3.51
N VAL A 212 -28.56 -17.51 2.28
CA VAL A 212 -27.83 -17.99 1.12
C VAL A 212 -26.30 -17.75 1.28
N SER A 213 -25.94 -16.57 1.74
CA SER A 213 -24.53 -16.21 1.95
C SER A 213 -23.89 -17.09 3.04
N ALA A 214 -24.63 -17.39 4.10
CA ALA A 214 -24.16 -18.24 5.18
C ALA A 214 -23.97 -19.72 4.76
N GLU A 215 -24.85 -20.25 3.89
CA GLU A 215 -24.74 -21.60 3.33
C GLU A 215 -23.53 -21.76 2.41
N LEU A 216 -23.16 -20.70 1.68
CA LEU A 216 -22.03 -20.71 0.77
C LEU A 216 -20.68 -20.49 1.47
N ALA A 217 -20.67 -19.90 2.67
CA ALA A 217 -19.46 -19.67 3.44
C ALA A 217 -19.03 -20.95 4.20
N PRO A 218 -17.75 -21.32 4.21
CA PRO A 218 -17.28 -22.46 5.00
C PRO A 218 -17.47 -22.19 6.50
N SER A 219 -17.92 -23.19 7.24
CA SER A 219 -18.34 -23.15 8.66
C SER A 219 -17.29 -22.65 9.67
N ARG A 220 -16.12 -22.25 9.24
CA ARG A 220 -14.98 -21.84 10.07
C ARG A 220 -14.80 -20.33 10.25
N THR A 221 -15.61 -19.50 9.64
CA THR A 221 -15.44 -18.04 9.73
C THR A 221 -16.14 -17.51 10.99
N LYS A 222 -15.39 -16.86 11.88
CA LYS A 222 -15.89 -16.16 13.10
C LYS A 222 -16.92 -15.04 12.82
N SER A 223 -17.42 -14.96 11.61
CA SER A 223 -18.26 -13.89 11.07
C SER A 223 -19.68 -14.31 10.71
N HIS A 224 -20.14 -15.49 11.11
CA HIS A 224 -21.47 -15.95 10.69
C HIS A 224 -22.57 -14.94 11.09
N GLU A 225 -22.57 -14.41 12.31
CA GLU A 225 -23.52 -13.38 12.74
C GLU A 225 -23.30 -12.04 12.01
N ALA A 226 -22.03 -11.63 11.84
CA ALA A 226 -21.70 -10.42 11.07
C ALA A 226 -22.15 -10.56 9.61
N LEU A 227 -21.95 -11.73 9.03
CA LEU A 227 -22.32 -12.06 7.65
C LEU A 227 -23.83 -12.04 7.46
N VAL A 228 -24.60 -12.64 8.37
CA VAL A 228 -26.07 -12.59 8.37
C VAL A 228 -26.57 -11.17 8.57
N THR A 229 -25.92 -10.38 9.42
CA THR A 229 -26.30 -8.99 9.67
C THR A 229 -26.04 -8.09 8.47
N VAL A 230 -24.86 -8.21 7.83
CA VAL A 230 -24.49 -7.42 6.65
C VAL A 230 -25.27 -7.85 5.43
N ALA A 231 -25.30 -9.15 5.15
CA ALA A 231 -26.05 -9.70 4.04
C ALA A 231 -27.58 -9.57 4.25
N GLY A 232 -28.06 -9.46 5.49
CA GLY A 232 -29.43 -9.09 5.80
C GLY A 232 -29.71 -7.59 5.68
N GLY A 233 -28.69 -6.76 5.43
CA GLY A 233 -28.84 -5.33 5.16
C GLY A 233 -29.29 -4.47 6.34
N LYS A 234 -29.19 -4.96 7.58
CA LYS A 234 -29.70 -4.24 8.77
C LYS A 234 -28.74 -3.21 9.35
N ALA A 235 -27.46 -3.26 8.98
CA ALA A 235 -26.44 -2.32 9.44
C ALA A 235 -25.52 -1.90 8.29
N PRO A 236 -25.06 -0.62 8.27
CA PRO A 236 -24.06 -0.19 7.31
C PRO A 236 -22.72 -0.83 7.66
N ARG A 237 -22.28 -1.81 6.88
CA ARG A 237 -21.05 -2.57 7.16
C ARG A 237 -20.52 -3.23 5.88
N GLU A 238 -19.22 -3.51 5.89
CA GLU A 238 -18.56 -4.32 4.87
C GLU A 238 -18.18 -5.69 5.43
N THR A 239 -18.18 -6.70 4.55
CA THR A 239 -17.73 -8.05 4.88
C THR A 239 -17.27 -8.77 3.62
N GLU A 240 -16.51 -9.85 3.78
CA GLU A 240 -16.13 -10.74 2.69
C GLU A 240 -16.77 -12.12 2.89
N ILE A 241 -17.15 -12.73 1.77
CA ILE A 241 -17.62 -14.11 1.70
C ILE A 241 -16.63 -14.89 0.85
N GLU A 242 -16.10 -15.98 1.38
CA GLU A 242 -15.27 -16.91 0.66
C GLU A 242 -16.03 -18.25 0.53
N GLY A 243 -16.13 -18.77 -0.68
CA GLY A 243 -16.78 -20.05 -0.96
C GLY A 243 -16.40 -20.59 -2.33
N ASN A 244 -16.32 -21.92 -2.46
CA ASN A 244 -16.01 -22.63 -3.71
C ASN A 244 -14.83 -22.06 -4.53
N GLY A 245 -13.83 -21.50 -3.83
CA GLY A 245 -12.65 -20.88 -4.45
C GLY A 245 -12.86 -19.44 -4.96
N GLY A 246 -14.05 -18.85 -4.74
CA GLY A 246 -14.34 -17.44 -4.98
C GLY A 246 -14.34 -16.61 -3.71
N VAL A 247 -14.05 -15.31 -3.82
CA VAL A 247 -14.13 -14.34 -2.74
C VAL A 247 -14.90 -13.12 -3.24
N ILE A 248 -15.98 -12.76 -2.55
CA ILE A 248 -16.73 -11.53 -2.83
C ILE A 248 -16.70 -10.61 -1.61
N GLN A 249 -16.52 -9.33 -1.86
CA GLN A 249 -16.66 -8.26 -0.88
C GLN A 249 -18.07 -7.71 -0.98
N LEU A 250 -18.76 -7.57 0.15
CA LEU A 250 -20.11 -7.02 0.27
C LEU A 250 -20.09 -5.74 1.08
N ARG A 251 -20.89 -4.77 0.66
CA ARG A 251 -21.18 -3.55 1.41
C ARG A 251 -22.67 -3.33 1.49
N ALA A 252 -23.22 -3.35 2.71
CA ALA A 252 -24.64 -3.10 2.96
C ALA A 252 -24.92 -1.63 3.29
N ILE A 253 -25.97 -1.09 2.71
CA ILE A 253 -26.45 0.27 2.90
C ILE A 253 -27.94 0.17 3.25
N PRO A 254 -28.32 0.25 4.54
CA PRO A 254 -29.70 0.23 4.97
C PRO A 254 -30.46 1.43 4.40
N LEU A 255 -31.68 1.22 3.96
CA LEU A 255 -32.53 2.26 3.38
C LEU A 255 -33.71 2.55 4.31
N SER A 256 -33.75 3.78 4.83
CA SER A 256 -34.75 4.26 5.75
C SER A 256 -35.26 5.66 5.36
N PRO A 257 -35.86 5.81 4.16
CA PRO A 257 -36.16 7.12 3.56
C PRO A 257 -37.08 8.02 4.39
N LYS A 258 -37.84 7.48 5.31
CA LYS A 258 -38.74 8.23 6.21
C LYS A 258 -38.56 7.83 7.69
N GLY A 259 -37.34 7.40 8.04
CA GLY A 259 -37.04 6.88 9.38
C GLY A 259 -37.54 5.46 9.61
N THR A 260 -38.22 4.84 8.64
CA THR A 260 -38.66 3.44 8.69
C THR A 260 -37.79 2.60 7.76
N HIS A 261 -37.29 1.50 8.27
CA HIS A 261 -36.47 0.57 7.47
C HIS A 261 -37.29 0.00 6.29
N ASN A 262 -36.85 0.25 5.08
CA ASN A 262 -37.52 -0.12 3.84
C ASN A 262 -36.70 -1.13 3.01
N GLY A 263 -35.80 -1.82 3.66
CA GLY A 263 -34.86 -2.73 3.01
C GLY A 263 -33.45 -2.15 2.90
N SER A 264 -32.67 -2.67 2.00
CA SER A 264 -31.28 -2.26 1.85
C SER A 264 -30.76 -2.42 0.43
N LEU A 265 -29.70 -1.68 0.16
CA LEU A 265 -28.87 -1.85 -1.01
C LEU A 265 -27.60 -2.59 -0.59
N VAL A 266 -27.25 -3.66 -1.28
CA VAL A 266 -26.00 -4.39 -1.09
C VAL A 266 -25.19 -4.26 -2.36
N LEU A 267 -24.05 -3.59 -2.26
CA LEU A 267 -23.04 -3.55 -3.31
C LEU A 267 -22.11 -4.73 -3.11
N LEU A 268 -21.62 -5.29 -4.19
CA LEU A 268 -20.67 -6.39 -4.11
C LEU A 268 -19.64 -6.35 -5.24
N ARG A 269 -18.44 -6.82 -4.92
CA ARG A 269 -17.32 -6.92 -5.85
C ARG A 269 -16.67 -8.29 -5.75
N ASP A 270 -16.42 -8.90 -6.90
CA ASP A 270 -15.60 -10.11 -6.95
C ASP A 270 -14.13 -9.72 -6.78
N VAL A 271 -13.53 -10.15 -5.68
CA VAL A 271 -12.13 -9.90 -5.33
C VAL A 271 -11.27 -11.16 -5.38
N THR A 272 -11.77 -12.22 -6.01
CA THR A 272 -11.12 -13.54 -6.08
C THR A 272 -9.69 -13.44 -6.59
N GLU A 273 -9.49 -12.81 -7.75
CA GLU A 273 -8.16 -12.67 -8.34
C GLU A 273 -7.25 -11.76 -7.52
N LEU A 274 -7.79 -10.71 -6.91
CA LEU A 274 -7.04 -9.82 -6.03
C LEU A 274 -6.53 -10.61 -4.82
N ARG A 275 -7.41 -11.32 -4.11
CA ARG A 275 -7.05 -12.11 -2.93
C ARG A 275 -6.12 -13.27 -3.27
N ARG A 276 -6.27 -13.87 -4.45
CA ARG A 276 -5.35 -14.88 -4.93
C ARG A 276 -3.94 -14.33 -5.11
N ARG A 277 -3.79 -13.19 -5.78
CA ARG A 277 -2.49 -12.53 -5.99
C ARG A 277 -1.84 -12.10 -4.67
N GLU A 278 -2.60 -11.56 -3.73
CA GLU A 278 -2.11 -11.22 -2.40
C GLU A 278 -1.57 -12.46 -1.67
N ARG A 279 -2.32 -13.57 -1.69
CA ARG A 279 -1.87 -14.84 -1.09
C ARG A 279 -0.62 -15.40 -1.78
N GLU A 280 -0.53 -15.30 -3.10
CA GLU A 280 0.65 -15.71 -3.86
C GLU A 280 1.89 -14.87 -3.49
N LEU A 281 1.74 -13.56 -3.33
CA LEU A 281 2.81 -12.67 -2.87
C LEU A 281 3.26 -13.03 -1.46
N ILE A 282 2.34 -13.16 -0.51
CA ILE A 282 2.64 -13.56 0.88
C ILE A 282 3.38 -14.91 0.92
N THR A 283 2.94 -15.87 0.08
CA THR A 283 3.57 -17.20 0.01
C THR A 283 4.98 -17.11 -0.58
N LYS A 284 5.20 -16.30 -1.62
CA LYS A 284 6.53 -16.07 -2.19
C LYS A 284 7.47 -15.46 -1.15
N ASP A 285 7.03 -14.44 -0.43
CA ASP A 285 7.84 -13.79 0.62
C ASP A 285 8.21 -14.75 1.75
N ALA A 286 7.26 -15.59 2.17
CA ALA A 286 7.52 -16.64 3.16
C ALA A 286 8.54 -17.67 2.65
N THR A 287 8.45 -18.04 1.37
CA THR A 287 9.36 -19.00 0.73
C THR A 287 10.78 -18.41 0.62
N ILE A 288 10.91 -17.16 0.20
CA ILE A 288 12.20 -16.46 0.11
C ILE A 288 12.87 -16.40 1.48
N ARG A 289 12.15 -16.02 2.54
CA ARG A 289 12.67 -16.02 3.91
C ARG A 289 13.12 -17.41 4.35
N GLU A 290 12.33 -18.44 4.05
CA GLU A 290 12.71 -19.83 4.39
C GLU A 290 13.99 -20.24 3.65
N ILE A 291 14.16 -19.88 2.37
CA ILE A 291 15.39 -20.14 1.60
C ILE A 291 16.59 -19.50 2.29
N HIS A 292 16.53 -18.22 2.64
CA HIS A 292 17.64 -17.53 3.32
C HIS A 292 17.96 -18.16 4.67
N HIS A 293 16.96 -18.54 5.47
CA HIS A 293 17.17 -19.28 6.72
C HIS A 293 17.84 -20.64 6.50
N ARG A 294 17.44 -21.39 5.47
CA ARG A 294 18.06 -22.69 5.14
C ARG A 294 19.50 -22.51 4.65
N VAL A 295 19.76 -21.52 3.81
CA VAL A 295 21.13 -21.20 3.35
C VAL A 295 22.02 -20.87 4.56
N LYS A 296 21.58 -19.99 5.46
CA LYS A 296 22.30 -19.68 6.70
C LYS A 296 22.62 -20.95 7.51
N ASN A 297 21.62 -21.82 7.75
CA ASN A 297 21.80 -23.05 8.53
C ASN A 297 22.80 -24.00 7.85
N ASN A 298 22.76 -24.12 6.53
CA ASN A 298 23.72 -24.92 5.78
C ASN A 298 25.15 -24.35 5.88
N LEU A 299 25.30 -23.03 5.75
CA LEU A 299 26.60 -22.35 5.90
C LEU A 299 27.17 -22.53 7.31
N GLN A 300 26.34 -22.43 8.35
CA GLN A 300 26.76 -22.70 9.73
C GLN A 300 27.22 -24.15 9.93
N THR A 301 26.54 -25.10 9.31
CA THR A 301 26.95 -26.53 9.34
C THR A 301 28.27 -26.74 8.64
N VAL A 302 28.47 -26.13 7.45
CA VAL A 302 29.75 -26.17 6.72
C VAL A 302 30.87 -25.55 7.55
N ALA A 303 30.63 -24.37 8.16
CA ALA A 303 31.61 -23.72 9.04
C ALA A 303 32.00 -24.62 10.25
N ALA A 304 31.01 -25.29 10.86
CA ALA A 304 31.28 -26.22 11.97
C ALA A 304 32.12 -27.42 11.53
N LEU A 305 31.85 -27.99 10.36
CA LEU A 305 32.65 -29.10 9.80
C LEU A 305 34.07 -28.64 9.46
N LEU A 306 34.26 -27.47 8.87
CA LEU A 306 35.59 -26.91 8.58
C LEU A 306 36.38 -26.67 9.87
N ARG A 307 35.75 -26.15 10.96
CA ARG A 307 36.38 -25.99 12.26
C ARG A 307 36.82 -27.35 12.86
N LEU A 308 35.99 -28.39 12.72
CA LEU A 308 36.38 -29.73 13.17
C LEU A 308 37.55 -30.30 12.37
N GLN A 309 37.61 -30.06 11.08
CA GLN A 309 38.75 -30.44 10.25
C GLN A 309 40.03 -29.64 10.62
N ALA A 310 39.92 -28.33 10.82
CA ALA A 310 41.04 -27.49 11.24
C ALA A 310 41.69 -27.98 12.55
N ARG A 311 40.90 -28.41 13.52
CA ARG A 311 41.39 -28.97 14.82
C ARG A 311 42.13 -30.33 14.66
N ARG A 312 41.91 -31.05 13.55
CA ARG A 312 42.52 -32.37 13.28
C ARG A 312 43.73 -32.28 12.38
N MET A 313 44.02 -31.07 11.86
CA MET A 313 45.18 -30.87 10.96
C MET A 313 46.48 -30.76 11.76
N ASP A 314 47.45 -31.56 11.34
CA ASP A 314 48.81 -31.52 11.88
C ASP A 314 49.66 -30.36 11.31
N SER A 315 49.24 -29.84 10.16
CA SER A 315 49.93 -28.74 9.47
C SER A 315 49.37 -27.40 9.89
N ASP A 316 50.19 -26.50 10.41
CA ASP A 316 49.78 -25.14 10.78
C ASP A 316 49.22 -24.37 9.61
N LYS A 317 49.87 -24.47 8.40
CA LYS A 317 49.36 -23.85 7.18
C LYS A 317 47.98 -24.36 6.74
N GLY A 318 47.76 -25.68 6.91
CA GLY A 318 46.47 -26.27 6.59
C GLY A 318 45.35 -25.81 7.55
N ARG A 319 45.69 -25.67 8.83
CA ARG A 319 44.78 -25.18 9.84
C ARG A 319 44.37 -23.70 9.59
N GLU A 320 45.36 -22.83 9.31
CA GLU A 320 45.14 -21.44 8.97
C GLU A 320 44.22 -21.29 7.73
N ALA A 321 44.47 -22.07 6.65
CA ALA A 321 43.63 -22.05 5.47
C ALA A 321 42.17 -22.46 5.74
N LEU A 322 41.95 -23.45 6.61
CA LEU A 322 40.59 -23.85 7.00
C LEU A 322 39.90 -22.82 7.88
N GLU A 323 40.63 -22.19 8.79
CA GLU A 323 40.07 -21.09 9.64
C GLU A 323 39.72 -19.88 8.78
N GLU A 324 40.51 -19.55 7.77
CA GLU A 324 40.19 -18.52 6.78
C GLU A 324 38.91 -18.86 6.01
N ALA A 325 38.75 -20.11 5.55
CA ALA A 325 37.51 -20.55 4.89
C ALA A 325 36.28 -20.46 5.82
N VAL A 326 36.45 -20.76 7.11
CA VAL A 326 35.37 -20.60 8.12
C VAL A 326 34.94 -19.15 8.24
N ARG A 327 35.85 -18.18 8.22
CA ARG A 327 35.54 -16.75 8.30
C ARG A 327 34.77 -16.28 7.06
N ARG A 328 35.19 -16.71 5.85
CA ARG A 328 34.48 -16.42 4.59
C ARG A 328 33.05 -16.95 4.59
N VAL A 329 32.88 -18.20 5.03
CA VAL A 329 31.53 -18.78 5.18
C VAL A 329 30.71 -18.00 6.21
N GLY A 330 31.32 -17.53 7.28
CA GLY A 330 30.71 -16.70 8.31
C GLY A 330 30.20 -15.36 7.78
N SER A 331 30.98 -14.67 6.94
CA SER A 331 30.55 -13.39 6.36
C SER A 331 29.34 -13.55 5.41
N ILE A 332 29.30 -14.62 4.61
CA ILE A 332 28.14 -14.94 3.77
C ILE A 332 26.91 -15.23 4.64
N ALA A 333 27.07 -15.97 5.73
CA ALA A 333 25.95 -16.30 6.63
C ALA A 333 25.33 -15.04 7.29
N ILE A 334 26.16 -14.01 7.61
CA ILE A 334 25.70 -12.71 8.11
C ILE A 334 24.79 -12.02 7.09
N VAL A 335 25.17 -11.99 5.83
CA VAL A 335 24.34 -11.37 4.77
C VAL A 335 23.00 -12.08 4.63
N HIS A 336 23.02 -13.42 4.53
CA HIS A 336 21.79 -14.20 4.40
C HIS A 336 20.86 -14.07 5.64
N GLU A 337 21.41 -13.85 6.82
CA GLU A 337 20.63 -13.57 8.02
C GLU A 337 19.94 -12.21 7.95
N THR A 338 20.66 -11.18 7.49
CA THR A 338 20.11 -9.83 7.34
C THR A 338 19.05 -9.79 6.22
N LEU A 339 19.29 -10.46 5.09
CA LEU A 339 18.31 -10.62 4.00
C LEU A 339 17.02 -11.31 4.45
N SER A 340 17.10 -12.29 5.37
CA SER A 340 15.92 -12.99 5.85
C SER A 340 14.94 -12.11 6.65
N GLN A 341 15.38 -10.94 7.10
CA GLN A 341 14.59 -9.99 7.88
C GLN A 341 13.92 -8.91 7.01
N ASN A 342 14.38 -8.72 5.77
CA ASN A 342 13.87 -7.73 4.83
C ASN A 342 13.05 -8.39 3.72
N LEU A 343 11.98 -7.71 3.27
CA LEU A 343 11.09 -8.19 2.19
C LEU A 343 11.67 -7.92 0.80
N ASP A 344 12.44 -6.87 0.66
CA ASP A 344 13.15 -6.53 -0.56
C ASP A 344 14.52 -7.21 -0.55
N GLU A 345 15.01 -7.70 -1.68
CA GLU A 345 16.35 -8.32 -1.82
C GLU A 345 17.48 -7.30 -1.55
N CYS A 346 17.23 -6.35 -0.66
CA CYS A 346 18.09 -5.25 -0.26
C CYS A 346 18.36 -5.30 1.24
N VAL A 347 19.58 -4.89 1.64
CA VAL A 347 19.99 -4.85 3.04
C VAL A 347 20.62 -3.51 3.41
N GLU A 348 20.42 -3.06 4.64
CA GLU A 348 21.21 -1.99 5.24
C GLU A 348 22.62 -2.53 5.50
N PHE A 349 23.55 -2.22 4.59
CA PHE A 349 24.89 -2.82 4.64
C PHE A 349 25.71 -2.34 5.85
N ASP A 350 25.37 -1.24 6.43
CA ASP A 350 25.99 -0.74 7.67
C ASP A 350 25.92 -1.76 8.81
N GLU A 351 24.80 -2.47 8.97
CA GLU A 351 24.65 -3.54 9.95
C GLU A 351 25.56 -4.74 9.67
N ILE A 352 25.69 -5.11 8.39
CA ILE A 352 26.57 -6.19 7.96
C ILE A 352 28.02 -5.82 8.22
N ALA A 353 28.41 -4.60 7.87
CA ALA A 353 29.76 -4.09 8.07
C ALA A 353 30.14 -4.10 9.57
N ASP A 354 29.25 -3.66 10.45
CA ASP A 354 29.45 -3.67 11.90
C ASP A 354 29.61 -5.10 12.44
N ARG A 355 28.82 -6.05 11.96
CA ARG A 355 28.92 -7.48 12.34
C ARG A 355 30.18 -8.12 11.82
N VAL A 356 30.64 -7.78 10.61
CA VAL A 356 31.90 -8.26 10.05
C VAL A 356 33.07 -7.70 10.86
N LEU A 357 33.05 -6.41 11.19
CA LEU A 357 34.07 -5.79 12.05
C LEU A 357 34.14 -6.48 13.42
N ALA A 358 33.02 -6.75 14.06
CA ALA A 358 32.95 -7.46 15.34
C ALA A 358 33.53 -8.89 15.23
N MET A 359 33.16 -9.64 14.18
CA MET A 359 33.64 -11.00 13.95
C MET A 359 35.17 -11.04 13.75
N VAL A 360 35.72 -10.07 13.04
CA VAL A 360 37.17 -10.01 12.77
C VAL A 360 37.94 -9.52 14.01
N ALA A 361 37.35 -8.63 14.82
CA ALA A 361 37.97 -8.15 16.08
C ALA A 361 38.18 -9.27 17.12
N GLU A 362 37.35 -10.33 17.09
CA GLU A 362 37.51 -11.51 17.95
C GLU A 362 38.84 -12.27 17.74
N ILE A 363 39.51 -12.07 16.57
CA ILE A 363 40.79 -12.73 16.25
C ILE A 363 41.96 -12.16 17.08
N SER A 364 41.89 -10.89 17.45
CA SER A 364 42.96 -10.20 18.23
C SER A 364 42.38 -9.43 19.40
N PRO A 365 41.82 -10.11 20.44
CA PRO A 365 41.09 -9.46 21.49
C PRO A 365 42.00 -8.48 22.29
N GLY A 366 41.56 -7.21 22.32
CA GLY A 366 42.15 -6.13 23.12
C GLY A 366 43.46 -5.52 22.60
N ARG A 367 43.91 -5.87 21.37
CA ARG A 367 45.14 -5.34 20.78
C ARG A 367 44.89 -4.37 19.63
N VAL A 368 43.98 -4.69 18.74
CA VAL A 368 43.63 -3.84 17.61
C VAL A 368 42.16 -3.40 17.74
N THR A 369 41.94 -2.09 17.62
CA THR A 369 40.59 -1.51 17.64
C THR A 369 40.07 -1.35 16.23
N THR A 370 38.87 -1.86 15.97
CA THR A 370 38.19 -1.66 14.68
C THR A 370 37.20 -0.50 14.78
N ARG A 371 37.17 0.37 13.76
CA ARG A 371 36.23 1.50 13.71
C ARG A 371 35.61 1.61 12.33
N ARG A 372 34.36 2.09 12.27
CA ARG A 372 33.69 2.45 11.04
C ARG A 372 33.32 3.92 11.04
N SER A 373 33.48 4.56 9.88
CA SER A 373 33.05 5.94 9.62
C SER A 373 32.28 6.02 8.30
N GLY A 374 31.37 6.98 8.18
CA GLY A 374 30.50 7.14 7.01
C GLY A 374 29.37 6.12 6.92
N ARG A 375 28.76 5.96 5.74
CA ARG A 375 27.62 5.08 5.50
C ARG A 375 27.73 4.37 4.16
N PHE A 376 27.46 3.07 4.16
CA PHE A 376 27.27 2.25 2.97
C PHE A 376 25.86 2.42 2.41
N GLY A 377 24.85 2.47 3.29
CA GLY A 377 23.44 2.54 2.97
C GLY A 377 22.88 1.20 2.48
N ILE A 378 21.75 1.29 1.79
CA ILE A 378 21.03 0.11 1.28
C ILE A 378 21.73 -0.41 0.02
N LEU A 379 22.01 -1.72 0.00
CA LEU A 379 22.61 -2.45 -1.11
C LEU A 379 21.78 -3.70 -1.44
N THR A 380 21.80 -4.11 -2.71
CA THR A 380 21.20 -5.37 -3.15
C THR A 380 22.00 -6.57 -2.66
N ALA A 381 21.38 -7.75 -2.56
CA ALA A 381 22.03 -8.99 -2.18
C ALA A 381 23.23 -9.32 -3.06
N GLU A 382 23.14 -9.01 -4.36
CA GLU A 382 24.19 -9.23 -5.36
C GLU A 382 25.47 -8.42 -5.07
N VAL A 383 25.31 -7.22 -4.51
CA VAL A 383 26.43 -6.36 -4.10
C VAL A 383 26.87 -6.68 -2.67
N ALA A 384 25.94 -6.87 -1.76
CA ALA A 384 26.20 -7.07 -0.33
C ALA A 384 27.02 -8.34 -0.06
N THR A 385 26.72 -9.44 -0.75
CA THR A 385 27.40 -10.72 -0.53
C THR A 385 28.89 -10.65 -0.89
N PRO A 386 29.29 -10.30 -2.12
CA PRO A 386 30.71 -10.20 -2.45
C PRO A 386 31.42 -9.08 -1.66
N LEU A 387 30.75 -7.95 -1.37
CA LEU A 387 31.34 -6.88 -0.59
C LEU A 387 31.64 -7.30 0.86
N SER A 388 30.79 -8.10 1.51
CA SER A 388 31.05 -8.64 2.84
C SER A 388 32.27 -9.53 2.90
N MET A 389 32.49 -10.32 1.86
CA MET A 389 33.70 -11.15 1.72
C MET A 389 34.94 -10.28 1.51
N VAL A 390 34.87 -9.26 0.63
CA VAL A 390 35.94 -8.30 0.40
C VAL A 390 36.35 -7.61 1.69
N LEU A 391 35.39 -7.10 2.46
CA LEU A 391 35.67 -6.47 3.76
C LEU A 391 36.32 -7.45 4.74
N THR A 392 35.84 -8.69 4.79
CA THR A 392 36.44 -9.73 5.67
C THR A 392 37.91 -9.96 5.33
N GLU A 393 38.23 -10.13 4.05
CA GLU A 393 39.60 -10.34 3.58
C GLU A 393 40.49 -9.13 3.88
N LEU A 394 40.03 -7.91 3.59
CA LEU A 394 40.82 -6.69 3.83
C LEU A 394 41.07 -6.44 5.31
N LEU A 395 40.07 -6.64 6.16
CA LEU A 395 40.21 -6.51 7.60
C LEU A 395 41.16 -7.57 8.17
N GLN A 396 41.05 -8.81 7.69
CA GLN A 396 41.97 -9.88 8.08
C GLN A 396 43.41 -9.58 7.66
N ASN A 397 43.61 -9.15 6.43
CA ASN A 397 44.96 -8.75 5.94
C ASN A 397 45.55 -7.62 6.80
N ALA A 398 44.73 -6.63 7.20
CA ALA A 398 45.18 -5.55 8.07
C ALA A 398 45.61 -6.07 9.45
N LEU A 399 44.88 -7.03 10.03
CA LEU A 399 45.20 -7.61 11.35
C LEU A 399 46.43 -8.54 11.30
N GLU A 400 46.55 -9.41 10.28
CA GLU A 400 47.61 -10.41 10.19
C GLU A 400 48.95 -9.82 9.71
N HIS A 401 48.89 -8.87 8.81
CA HIS A 401 50.11 -8.31 8.18
C HIS A 401 50.45 -6.91 8.68
N GLY A 402 49.48 -6.12 9.15
CA GLY A 402 49.71 -4.75 9.63
C GLY A 402 50.40 -4.71 10.97
N PHE A 403 50.13 -5.68 11.89
CA PHE A 403 50.62 -5.62 13.24
C PHE A 403 51.47 -6.81 13.64
N GLY A 404 52.50 -6.59 14.45
CA GLY A 404 53.34 -7.64 15.01
C GLY A 404 52.74 -8.26 16.28
N PRO A 405 53.35 -9.36 16.76
CA PRO A 405 52.96 -9.96 18.03
C PRO A 405 53.07 -8.96 19.19
N GLY A 406 51.91 -8.56 19.78
CA GLY A 406 51.89 -7.62 20.91
C GLY A 406 51.75 -6.14 20.54
N GLU A 407 51.74 -5.76 19.25
CA GLU A 407 51.49 -4.40 18.82
C GLU A 407 50.00 -4.02 19.03
N GLN A 408 49.76 -2.77 19.40
CA GLN A 408 48.45 -2.15 19.46
C GLN A 408 48.25 -1.27 18.21
N GLY A 409 47.01 -1.19 17.71
CA GLY A 409 46.71 -0.34 16.59
C GLY A 409 45.23 -0.20 16.30
N THR A 410 44.94 0.45 15.19
CA THR A 410 43.57 0.72 14.75
C THR A 410 43.40 0.33 13.28
N VAL A 411 42.29 -0.34 12.97
CA VAL A 411 41.84 -0.56 11.61
C VAL A 411 40.52 0.20 11.42
N GLU A 412 40.49 1.09 10.44
CA GLU A 412 39.34 1.92 10.12
C GLU A 412 38.76 1.53 8.77
N VAL A 413 37.43 1.41 8.71
CA VAL A 413 36.64 1.27 7.49
C VAL A 413 35.84 2.54 7.30
N ALA A 414 36.12 3.28 6.23
CA ALA A 414 35.38 4.47 5.85
C ALA A 414 34.56 4.20 4.59
N ALA A 415 33.29 4.59 4.59
CA ALA A 415 32.41 4.47 3.44
C ALA A 415 31.80 5.83 3.06
N GLU A 416 31.82 6.15 1.79
CA GLU A 416 31.27 7.40 1.25
C GLU A 416 30.45 7.10 -0.02
N ARG A 417 29.17 7.45 0.01
CA ARG A 417 28.28 7.32 -1.15
C ARG A 417 28.20 8.63 -1.91
N ARG A 418 28.62 8.64 -3.18
CA ARG A 418 28.58 9.78 -4.09
C ARG A 418 27.72 9.46 -5.31
N GLY A 419 26.42 9.77 -5.24
CA GLY A 419 25.49 9.43 -6.33
C GLY A 419 25.40 7.91 -6.55
N GLN A 420 25.77 7.46 -7.76
CA GLN A 420 25.79 6.04 -8.13
C GLN A 420 27.17 5.37 -7.90
N LYS A 421 27.97 5.92 -7.03
CA LYS A 421 29.26 5.32 -6.65
C LYS A 421 29.36 5.17 -5.15
N LEU A 422 29.95 4.06 -4.72
CA LEU A 422 30.31 3.80 -3.34
C LEU A 422 31.84 3.73 -3.24
N GLY A 423 32.42 4.71 -2.56
CA GLY A 423 33.84 4.71 -2.19
C GLY A 423 34.01 4.07 -0.82
N ILE A 424 34.95 3.13 -0.72
CA ILE A 424 35.29 2.46 0.54
C ILE A 424 36.79 2.54 0.74
N ALA A 425 37.21 2.87 1.96
CA ALA A 425 38.61 2.85 2.34
C ALA A 425 38.80 1.99 3.59
N VAL A 426 39.69 1.02 3.54
CA VAL A 426 40.16 0.26 4.68
C VAL A 426 41.57 0.70 5.01
N ARG A 427 41.82 1.24 6.20
CA ARG A 427 43.11 1.78 6.63
C ARG A 427 43.55 1.10 7.92
N ASP A 428 44.78 0.69 7.99
CA ASP A 428 45.48 0.33 9.21
C ASP A 428 46.59 1.35 9.55
N ASP A 429 46.96 1.46 10.83
CA ASP A 429 48.11 2.25 11.32
C ASP A 429 49.34 1.37 11.63
N GLY A 430 49.42 0.20 11.01
CA GLY A 430 50.42 -0.81 11.21
C GLY A 430 51.78 -0.53 10.53
N ARG A 431 52.48 -1.60 10.13
CA ARG A 431 53.84 -1.55 9.57
C ARG A 431 53.89 -0.96 8.16
N GLY A 432 52.78 -0.96 7.44
CA GLY A 432 52.68 -0.55 6.04
C GLY A 432 53.19 -1.64 5.07
N LEU A 433 53.18 -1.27 3.79
CA LEU A 433 53.58 -2.15 2.69
C LEU A 433 55.12 -2.21 2.54
N PRO A 434 55.72 -3.37 2.27
CA PRO A 434 57.12 -3.47 1.89
C PRO A 434 57.42 -2.62 0.63
N ALA A 435 58.65 -2.06 0.54
CA ALA A 435 59.05 -1.18 -0.56
C ALA A 435 58.93 -1.80 -1.96
N GLU A 436 59.02 -3.12 -2.06
CA GLU A 436 58.92 -3.88 -3.32
C GLU A 436 57.56 -4.57 -3.49
N PHE A 437 56.57 -4.22 -2.70
CA PHE A 437 55.26 -4.87 -2.74
C PHE A 437 54.46 -4.40 -3.97
N ASP A 438 54.19 -5.34 -4.86
CA ASP A 438 53.31 -5.13 -6.03
C ASP A 438 51.96 -5.81 -5.80
N PRO A 439 50.87 -5.04 -5.56
CA PRO A 439 49.55 -5.63 -5.37
C PRO A 439 49.08 -6.48 -6.57
N GLN A 440 49.65 -6.23 -7.75
CA GLN A 440 49.27 -6.97 -8.97
C GLN A 440 49.95 -8.34 -9.07
N ARG A 441 51.03 -8.53 -8.36
CA ARG A 441 51.85 -9.76 -8.36
C ARG A 441 51.77 -10.53 -7.05
N ALA A 442 51.08 -9.99 -6.05
CA ALA A 442 50.93 -10.64 -4.78
C ALA A 442 50.16 -11.98 -4.92
N GLY A 443 50.89 -13.08 -4.67
CA GLY A 443 50.34 -14.44 -4.81
C GLY A 443 49.45 -14.92 -3.67
N ASN A 444 49.07 -14.04 -2.75
CA ASN A 444 48.22 -14.37 -1.59
C ASN A 444 46.78 -14.57 -2.04
N LEU A 445 46.18 -15.69 -1.61
CA LEU A 445 44.79 -16.09 -1.97
C LEU A 445 43.78 -15.02 -1.64
N GLY A 446 43.92 -14.35 -0.50
CA GLY A 446 42.96 -13.30 -0.04
C GLY A 446 42.90 -12.11 -1.01
N LEU A 447 44.07 -11.58 -1.45
CA LEU A 447 44.08 -10.47 -2.41
C LEU A 447 43.59 -10.88 -3.82
N GLN A 448 43.81 -12.13 -4.22
CA GLN A 448 43.21 -12.66 -5.48
C GLN A 448 41.69 -12.70 -5.39
N ILE A 449 41.11 -13.11 -4.24
CA ILE A 449 39.66 -13.10 -4.01
C ILE A 449 39.14 -11.67 -4.05
N VAL A 450 39.77 -10.73 -3.32
CA VAL A 450 39.37 -9.31 -3.35
C VAL A 450 39.31 -8.78 -4.77
N ARG A 451 40.37 -9.04 -5.57
CA ARG A 451 40.42 -8.60 -6.97
C ARG A 451 39.31 -9.23 -7.81
N THR A 452 39.10 -10.54 -7.69
CA THR A 452 38.09 -11.27 -8.45
C THR A 452 36.69 -10.72 -8.13
N LEU A 453 36.39 -10.49 -6.87
CA LEU A 453 35.08 -9.97 -6.43
C LEU A 453 34.93 -8.50 -6.82
N VAL A 454 35.90 -7.63 -6.55
CA VAL A 454 35.76 -6.19 -6.81
C VAL A 454 35.73 -5.91 -8.31
N VAL A 455 36.65 -6.48 -9.09
CA VAL A 455 36.76 -6.17 -10.53
C VAL A 455 35.84 -7.06 -11.36
N GLY A 456 35.70 -8.35 -10.98
CA GLY A 456 34.93 -9.33 -11.76
C GLY A 456 33.43 -9.31 -11.47
N GLU A 457 33.02 -9.24 -10.21
CA GLU A 457 31.60 -9.31 -9.81
C GLU A 457 30.99 -7.94 -9.56
N LEU A 458 31.72 -7.06 -8.84
CA LEU A 458 31.19 -5.74 -8.47
C LEU A 458 31.47 -4.65 -9.52
N GLY A 459 32.20 -4.94 -10.57
CA GLY A 459 32.55 -3.99 -11.65
C GLY A 459 33.30 -2.75 -11.16
N GLY A 460 33.94 -2.85 -10.00
CA GLY A 460 34.63 -1.76 -9.34
C GLY A 460 36.14 -1.71 -9.61
N THR A 461 36.79 -0.80 -8.90
CA THR A 461 38.26 -0.65 -8.90
C THR A 461 38.82 -0.89 -7.50
N PHE A 462 40.03 -1.38 -7.45
CA PHE A 462 40.75 -1.69 -6.22
C PHE A 462 42.18 -1.17 -6.33
N ASP A 463 42.60 -0.39 -5.33
CA ASP A 463 43.95 0.10 -5.19
C ASP A 463 44.47 -0.04 -3.76
N MET A 464 45.76 -0.25 -3.58
CA MET A 464 46.43 -0.41 -2.29
C MET A 464 47.65 0.51 -2.24
N VAL A 465 47.63 1.45 -1.30
CA VAL A 465 48.66 2.49 -1.18
C VAL A 465 49.16 2.59 0.26
N PRO A 466 50.37 3.10 0.50
CA PRO A 466 50.82 3.46 1.84
C PRO A 466 49.88 4.50 2.44
N ALA A 467 49.54 4.38 3.74
CA ALA A 467 48.78 5.40 4.43
C ALA A 467 49.67 6.65 4.69
N GLU A 468 49.04 7.82 4.84
CA GLU A 468 49.71 9.12 4.91
C GLU A 468 50.73 9.23 6.05
N GLU A 469 50.46 8.66 7.22
CA GLU A 469 51.34 8.73 8.39
C GLU A 469 52.10 7.39 8.59
N ARG A 470 51.35 6.30 8.73
CA ARG A 470 51.86 4.94 8.93
C ARG A 470 50.77 3.93 8.53
N GLY A 471 51.16 2.75 8.02
CA GLY A 471 50.26 1.65 7.70
C GLY A 471 49.90 1.57 6.22
N THR A 472 48.80 0.86 5.95
CA THR A 472 48.29 0.61 4.59
C THR A 472 46.90 1.20 4.44
N LYS A 473 46.60 1.70 3.26
CA LYS A 473 45.26 2.14 2.85
C LYS A 473 44.83 1.40 1.59
N VAL A 474 43.71 0.71 1.67
CA VAL A 474 43.08 0.08 0.51
C VAL A 474 41.88 0.92 0.13
N VAL A 475 41.76 1.26 -1.15
CA VAL A 475 40.66 2.06 -1.68
C VAL A 475 39.88 1.24 -2.71
N LEU A 476 38.59 1.21 -2.56
CA LEU A 476 37.65 0.58 -3.49
C LEU A 476 36.68 1.65 -4.03
N GLU A 477 36.40 1.61 -5.30
CA GLU A 477 35.31 2.36 -5.92
C GLU A 477 34.37 1.39 -6.62
N LEU A 478 33.12 1.33 -6.18
CA LEU A 478 32.11 0.44 -6.71
C LEU A 478 31.02 1.25 -7.43
N PRO A 479 30.61 0.88 -8.64
CA PRO A 479 29.41 1.41 -9.24
C PRO A 479 28.20 0.81 -8.51
N LEU A 480 27.18 1.63 -8.24
CA LEU A 480 25.89 1.20 -7.74
C LEU A 480 24.90 1.36 -8.88
N GLU A 481 24.31 0.27 -9.34
CA GLU A 481 23.17 0.35 -10.24
C GLU A 481 21.99 0.95 -9.48
N GLY A 482 21.27 1.91 -10.11
CA GLY A 482 20.21 2.68 -9.52
C GLY A 482 18.88 1.93 -9.44
#